data_de0e77555cde414249874c1cdf577a36
#
_entry.id   de0e77555cde414249874c1cdf577a36
#
_cell.length_a   1.000
_cell.length_b   1.000
_cell.length_c   1.000
_cell.angle_alpha   90.00
_cell.angle_beta   90.00
_cell.angle_gamma   90.00
#
_symmetry.space_group_name_H-M   'P 1'
#
loop_
_entity.id
_entity.type
_entity.pdbx_description
1 polymer ?
#
loop_
_entity_poly.entity_id
_entity_poly.type
_entity_poly.pdbx_seq_one_letter_code
_entity_poly.pdbx_strand_id
1 'polypeptide(L)'
;MDQLRTMERTQVAIDGGSYFLAPGEDRADLKQRIEQALRAGGGFVDFRATGERDVSVLISSHSHVVITVETVPPDSSDDLDAATQFEGVFDLL
;
A
#
# COMPACT_ATOMS: atom_id res chain seq x y z
N MET A 1 -2.18 21.74 -18.38
CA MET A 1 -2.18 21.50 -17.94
C MET A 1 -2.08 20.64 -17.55
N ASP A 2 -2.16 20.09 -17.60
CA ASP A 2 -2.08 19.32 -17.21
C ASP A 2 -1.49 19.02 -16.41
N GLN A 3 -1.32 19.43 -16.09
CA GLN A 3 -0.79 19.28 -15.15
C GLN A 3 -1.38 18.77 -14.11
N LEU A 4 -2.43 18.51 -13.94
CA LEU A 4 -3.04 17.87 -12.95
C LEU A 4 -2.80 16.49 -13.06
N ARG A 5 -1.65 16.02 -12.88
CA ARG A 5 -1.39 14.68 -12.79
C ARG A 5 -1.72 14.21 -11.49
N THR A 6 -2.40 13.11 -11.35
CA THR A 6 -2.65 12.47 -10.08
C THR A 6 -1.81 11.24 -10.02
N MET A 7 -1.49 10.80 -8.83
CA MET A 7 -0.76 9.57 -8.60
C MET A 7 -1.65 8.62 -7.85
N GLU A 8 -1.53 7.36 -8.16
CA GLU A 8 -2.26 6.35 -7.42
C GLU A 8 -1.33 5.73 -6.39
N ARG A 9 -1.86 5.52 -5.22
CA ARG A 9 -1.11 4.85 -4.16
C ARG A 9 -1.93 3.66 -3.71
N THR A 10 -1.31 2.51 -3.63
CA THR A 10 -1.99 1.29 -3.24
C THR A 10 -1.51 0.87 -1.87
N GLN A 11 -2.46 0.69 -0.96
CA GLN A 11 -2.16 0.20 0.37
C GLN A 11 -2.67 -1.22 0.49
N VAL A 12 -1.83 -2.10 1.02
CA VAL A 12 -2.18 -3.48 1.26
C VAL A 12 -2.17 -3.69 2.76
N ALA A 13 -3.31 -4.05 3.31
CA ALA A 13 -3.42 -4.32 4.74
C ALA A 13 -3.68 -5.80 4.93
N ILE A 14 -2.85 -6.45 5.71
CA ILE A 14 -2.94 -7.88 5.94
C ILE A 14 -2.89 -8.11 7.43
N ASP A 15 -3.98 -8.62 7.98
CA ASP A 15 -4.07 -9.02 9.39
C ASP A 15 -3.58 -7.93 10.35
N GLY A 16 -3.94 -6.70 10.05
CA GLY A 16 -3.60 -5.58 10.91
C GLY A 16 -2.31 -4.88 10.56
N GLY A 17 -1.47 -5.46 9.72
CA GLY A 17 -0.28 -4.75 9.23
C GLY A 17 -0.60 -4.10 7.91
N SER A 18 0.01 -2.98 7.63
CA SER A 18 -0.26 -2.27 6.40
C SER A 18 1.00 -1.84 5.71
N TYR A 19 0.98 -1.88 4.39
CA TYR A 19 2.13 -1.59 3.57
C TYR A 19 1.69 -0.79 2.36
N PHE A 20 2.53 0.12 1.89
CA PHE A 20 2.27 0.78 0.62
C PHE A 20 3.04 0.04 -0.46
N LEU A 21 2.34 -0.29 -1.52
CA LEU A 21 2.96 -1.04 -2.62
C LEU A 21 3.94 -0.16 -3.35
N ALA A 22 5.08 -0.73 -3.69
CA ALA A 22 6.12 0.03 -4.40
C ALA A 22 5.65 0.39 -5.80
N PRO A 23 6.17 1.47 -6.38
CA PRO A 23 5.80 1.86 -7.70
C PRO A 23 6.21 0.85 -8.72
N GLY A 24 6.07 0.12 -9.23
CA GLY A 24 6.43 -0.92 -10.15
C GLY A 24 5.73 -2.20 -9.89
N GLU A 25 5.10 -2.31 -8.74
CA GLU A 25 4.34 -3.51 -8.46
C GLU A 25 2.95 -3.40 -9.06
N ASP A 26 2.49 -4.48 -9.64
CA ASP A 26 1.20 -4.53 -10.29
C ASP A 26 0.20 -5.10 -9.28
N ARG A 27 -0.77 -4.28 -8.89
CA ARG A 27 -1.72 -4.73 -7.88
C ARG A 27 -2.63 -5.84 -8.40
N ALA A 28 -2.92 -5.87 -9.68
CA ALA A 28 -3.73 -6.93 -10.23
C ALA A 28 -2.99 -8.26 -10.14
N ASP A 29 -1.71 -8.23 -10.42
CA ASP A 29 -0.89 -9.41 -10.31
C ASP A 29 -0.79 -9.86 -8.84
N LEU A 30 -0.64 -8.93 -7.94
CA LEU A 30 -0.59 -9.25 -6.52
C LEU A 30 -1.88 -9.91 -6.06
N LYS A 31 -3.02 -9.37 -6.46
CA LYS A 31 -4.31 -9.96 -6.11
C LYS A 31 -4.40 -11.39 -6.62
N GLN A 32 -3.96 -11.61 -7.84
CA GLN A 32 -4.01 -12.92 -8.42
C GLN A 32 -3.13 -13.91 -7.68
N ARG A 33 -1.95 -13.48 -7.27
CA ARG A 33 -1.05 -14.34 -6.53
C ARG A 33 -1.59 -14.67 -5.15
N ILE A 34 -2.28 -13.72 -4.52
CA ILE A 34 -2.91 -13.96 -3.24
C ILE A 34 -4.04 -15.00 -3.40
N GLU A 35 -4.84 -14.85 -4.45
CA GLU A 35 -5.91 -15.79 -4.69
C GLU A 35 -5.37 -17.18 -4.97
N GLN A 36 -4.29 -17.26 -5.71
CA GLN A 36 -3.70 -18.56 -6.01
C GLN A 36 -3.16 -19.23 -4.75
N ALA A 37 -2.54 -18.45 -3.87
CA ALA A 37 -2.04 -19.00 -2.63
C ALA A 37 -3.20 -19.55 -1.80
N LEU A 38 -4.30 -18.83 -1.78
CA LEU A 38 -5.44 -19.25 -1.02
C LEU A 38 -6.04 -20.54 -1.60
N ARG A 39 -6.14 -20.64 -2.91
CA ARG A 39 -6.65 -21.83 -3.54
C ARG A 39 -5.78 -23.04 -3.32
N ALA A 40 -4.50 -22.83 -3.15
CA ALA A 40 -3.58 -23.92 -2.89
C ALA A 40 -3.55 -24.35 -1.43
N GLY A 41 -4.39 -23.77 -0.61
CA GLY A 41 -4.43 -24.10 0.82
C GLY A 41 -3.54 -23.24 1.67
N GLY A 42 -2.94 -22.22 1.09
CA GLY A 42 -2.09 -21.29 1.80
C GLY A 42 -0.69 -21.26 1.22
N GLY A 43 0.00 -20.19 1.45
CA GLY A 43 1.36 -20.06 0.96
C GLY A 43 1.86 -18.65 1.12
N PHE A 44 3.14 -18.47 0.90
CA PHE A 44 3.75 -17.14 0.97
C PHE A 44 3.53 -16.39 -0.33
N VAL A 45 3.28 -15.11 -0.19
CA VAL A 45 3.19 -14.21 -1.32
C VAL A 45 4.17 -13.08 -1.05
N ASP A 46 4.99 -12.77 -2.03
CA ASP A 46 6.02 -11.76 -1.89
C ASP A 46 5.65 -10.53 -2.68
N PHE A 47 5.95 -9.38 -2.15
CA PHE A 47 5.78 -8.15 -2.92
C PHE A 47 6.75 -7.10 -2.39
N ARG A 48 6.93 -6.05 -3.19
CA ARG A 48 7.79 -4.98 -2.83
C ARG A 48 6.99 -3.83 -2.29
N ALA A 49 7.38 -3.33 -1.14
CA ALA A 49 6.76 -2.17 -0.51
C ALA A 49 7.65 -0.96 -0.66
N THR A 50 7.09 0.21 -0.45
CA THR A 50 7.85 1.45 -0.53
C THR A 50 9.00 1.41 0.45
N GLY A 51 10.06 2.14 0.17
CA GLY A 51 11.26 2.12 0.99
C GLY A 51 12.15 0.95 0.68
N GLU A 52 11.99 0.36 -0.48
CA GLU A 52 12.81 -0.74 -0.95
C GLU A 52 12.75 -1.93 0.00
N ARG A 53 11.58 -2.23 0.48
CA ARG A 53 11.38 -3.36 1.37
C ARG A 53 10.75 -4.51 0.62
N ASP A 54 11.28 -5.68 0.81
CA ASP A 54 10.67 -6.89 0.29
C ASP A 54 9.84 -7.50 1.40
N VAL A 55 8.58 -7.77 1.11
CA VAL A 55 7.64 -8.26 2.11
C VAL A 55 7.16 -9.63 1.69
N SER A 56 7.19 -10.58 2.60
CA SER A 56 6.64 -11.90 2.38
C SER A 56 5.57 -12.15 3.42
N VAL A 57 4.40 -12.49 2.99
CA VAL A 57 3.30 -12.74 3.92
C VAL A 57 2.73 -14.13 3.69
N LEU A 58 2.37 -14.78 4.74
CA LEU A 58 1.75 -16.10 4.63
C LEU A 58 0.24 -15.90 4.52
N ILE A 59 -0.30 -16.33 3.43
CA ILE A 59 -1.72 -16.21 3.16
C ILE A 59 -2.39 -17.55 3.49
N SER A 60 -3.49 -17.49 4.19
CA SER A 60 -4.25 -18.67 4.54
C SER A 60 -5.73 -18.33 4.53
N SER A 61 -6.56 -19.30 4.80
CA SER A 61 -8.00 -19.06 4.85
C SER A 61 -8.40 -18.14 6.00
N HIS A 62 -7.50 -17.89 6.92
CA HIS A 62 -7.77 -16.97 8.03
C HIS A 62 -7.21 -15.58 7.79
N SER A 63 -6.61 -15.34 6.66
CA SER A 63 -6.03 -14.04 6.37
C SER A 63 -7.11 -13.04 6.00
N HIS A 64 -6.95 -11.83 6.49
CA HIS A 64 -7.84 -10.74 6.15
C HIS A 64 -7.03 -9.72 5.36
N VAL A 65 -7.35 -9.57 4.09
CA VAL A 65 -6.56 -8.73 3.18
C VAL A 65 -7.45 -7.65 2.62
N VAL A 66 -7.01 -6.41 2.73
CA VAL A 66 -7.71 -5.27 2.16
C VAL A 66 -6.73 -4.51 1.28
N ILE A 67 -7.11 -4.29 0.04
CA ILE A 67 -6.29 -3.52 -0.88
C ILE A 67 -7.05 -2.26 -1.23
N THR A 68 -6.46 -1.12 -0.93
CA THR A 68 -7.08 0.17 -1.14
C THR A 68 -6.25 0.98 -2.13
N VAL A 69 -6.91 1.54 -3.11
CA VAL A 69 -6.25 2.40 -4.09
C VAL A 69 -6.73 3.82 -3.87
N GLU A 70 -5.79 4.71 -3.64
CA GLU A 70 -6.10 6.11 -3.44
C GLU A 70 -5.52 6.92 -4.55
N THR A 71 -6.24 7.95 -4.96
CA THR A 71 -5.72 8.90 -5.92
C THR A 71 -5.25 10.11 -5.16
N VAL A 72 -3.98 10.44 -5.32
CA VAL A 72 -3.38 11.51 -4.56
C VAL A 72 -2.84 12.55 -5.51
N PRO A 73 -3.23 13.81 -5.39
CA PRO A 73 -2.64 14.84 -6.22
C PRO A 73 -1.20 15.04 -5.82
N PRO A 74 -0.32 15.27 -6.75
CA PRO A 74 1.10 15.41 -6.42
C PRO A 74 1.38 16.56 -5.46
N ASP A 75 0.66 17.64 -5.60
CA ASP A 75 0.90 18.77 -4.73
C ASP A 75 0.49 18.51 -3.32
N SER A 76 -0.51 17.71 -3.13
CA SER A 76 -0.95 17.38 -1.79
C SER A 76 0.07 16.68 -1.00
N SER A 77 0.86 15.89 -1.62
CA SER A 77 1.87 15.17 -0.88
C SER A 77 2.85 16.10 -0.25
N ASP A 78 3.22 17.13 -0.95
CA ASP A 78 4.14 18.09 -0.40
C ASP A 78 3.53 18.81 0.76
N ASP A 79 2.30 19.16 0.64
CA ASP A 79 1.65 19.87 1.70
C ASP A 79 1.49 19.05 2.92
N LEU A 80 1.24 17.80 2.76
CA LEU A 80 1.11 16.94 3.89
C LEU A 80 2.35 16.86 4.68
N ASP A 81 3.46 16.83 4.02
CA ASP A 81 4.70 16.78 4.73
C ASP A 81 4.91 18.01 5.54
N ALA A 82 4.51 19.12 5.04
CA ALA A 82 4.69 20.33 5.76
C ALA A 82 3.73 20.40 6.90
N ALA A 83 2.57 19.98 6.70
CA ALA A 83 1.57 20.13 7.69
C ALA A 83 1.71 19.22 8.79
N THR A 84 2.07 18.19 8.48
CA THR A 84 2.04 17.28 9.51
C THR A 84 3.17 17.45 10.32
N GLN A 85 3.21 18.22 10.11
CA GLN A 85 3.61 18.36 10.69
C GLN A 85 3.11 18.77 11.44
N PHE A 86 2.53 18.91 11.26
CA PHE A 86 2.06 19.22 11.76
C PHE A 86 1.44 18.94 12.26
N GLU A 87 1.28 18.71 12.37
CA GLU A 87 0.85 18.32 12.87
C GLU A 87 0.86 18.22 13.48
N GLY A 88 1.36 18.58 13.76
CA GLY A 88 1.42 18.25 14.33
C GLY A 88 1.52 18.53 14.96
N VAL A 89 1.72 19.00 14.93
CA VAL A 89 1.81 19.21 15.29
C VAL A 89 1.42 19.38 15.88
N PHE A 90 1.45 19.57 16.09
CA PHE A 90 1.12 19.67 16.55
C PHE A 90 0.93 19.47 17.30
N ASP A 91 0.88 19.43 17.38
CA ASP A 91 0.94 19.23 18.05
C ASP A 91 1.22 19.37 18.74
N LEU A 92 1.52 19.55 18.98
CA LEU A 92 1.88 19.65 19.58
C LEU A 92 1.82 19.88 20.25
N LEU A 93 1.86 20.06 20.52
CA LEU A 93 1.82 20.23 21.11
C LEU A 93 1.76 20.34 21.52
#